data_804594377bbc29e71631e22631b28ef8
#
_entry.id   804594377bbc29e71631e22631b28ef8
#
_cell.length_a   1.000
_cell.length_b   1.000
_cell.length_c   1.000
_cell.angle_alpha   90.00
_cell.angle_beta   90.00
_cell.angle_gamma   90.00
#
_symmetry.space_group_name_H-M   'P 1'
#
loop_
_entity.id
_entity.type
_entity.pdbx_description
1 polymer ?
#
loop_
_entity_poly.entity_id
_entity_poly.type
_entity_poly.pdbx_seq_one_letter_code
_entity_poly.pdbx_strand_id
1 'polypeptide(L)'
;MRITYLLLSLVLCLCPVMQAQNTTNQFMKQAQSSLEKKDYTKARYLFLQAYKSLSQQGDYKQAIDAGTQAAYLYYCENYYQEAFDLCRQMNQFILTEELKLQKSLYEQRFQVTKERLEMYIKLKNAAQAQVQLNTLDNLASQAGDEKLSNNLLYTQAGYYYTFGQNEQGDAAFQKL
;
A
#
# COMPACT_ATOMS: atom_id res chain seq x y z
N MET A 1 36.42 28.79 -15.75
CA MET A 1 36.49 27.32 -15.99
C MET A 1 35.93 26.44 -14.87
N ARG A 2 36.05 26.75 -13.56
CA ARG A 2 35.53 25.88 -12.48
C ARG A 2 33.98 25.79 -12.38
N ILE A 3 33.25 26.84 -12.76
CA ILE A 3 31.79 26.92 -12.67
C ILE A 3 31.10 26.05 -13.75
N THR A 4 31.69 25.93 -14.94
CA THR A 4 31.18 25.14 -16.05
C THR A 4 31.23 23.62 -15.75
N TYR A 5 32.24 23.14 -15.02
CA TYR A 5 32.34 21.75 -14.62
C TYR A 5 31.32 21.37 -13.52
N LEU A 6 31.02 22.32 -12.62
CA LEU A 6 30.01 22.12 -11.56
C LEU A 6 28.62 22.03 -12.14
N LEU A 7 28.27 22.85 -13.13
CA LEU A 7 26.98 22.78 -13.84
C LEU A 7 26.84 21.49 -14.68
N LEU A 8 27.92 21.06 -15.34
CA LEU A 8 27.91 19.84 -16.15
C LEU A 8 27.75 18.59 -15.28
N SER A 9 28.40 18.55 -14.09
CA SER A 9 28.24 17.44 -13.14
C SER A 9 26.84 17.37 -12.54
N LEU A 10 26.19 18.53 -12.31
CA LEU A 10 24.80 18.57 -11.81
C LEU A 10 23.79 18.05 -12.85
N VAL A 11 23.97 18.38 -14.11
CA VAL A 11 23.10 17.91 -15.21
C VAL A 11 23.25 16.40 -15.44
N LEU A 12 24.47 15.86 -15.32
CA LEU A 12 24.72 14.41 -15.47
C LEU A 12 24.12 13.57 -14.31
N CYS A 13 24.01 14.15 -13.10
CA CYS A 13 23.36 13.48 -11.96
C CYS A 13 21.82 13.51 -12.04
N LEU A 14 21.22 14.47 -12.73
CA LEU A 14 19.77 14.60 -12.85
C LEU A 14 19.16 13.68 -13.92
N CYS A 15 19.91 13.33 -14.96
CA CYS A 15 19.45 12.49 -16.06
C CYS A 15 18.94 11.10 -15.63
N PRO A 16 19.64 10.31 -14.81
CA PRO A 16 19.16 8.97 -14.43
C PRO A 16 17.92 9.00 -13.53
N VAL A 17 17.78 10.03 -12.68
CA VAL A 17 16.61 10.19 -11.80
C VAL A 17 15.36 10.51 -12.62
N MET A 18 15.44 11.41 -13.58
CA MET A 18 14.32 11.75 -14.46
C MET A 18 13.93 10.55 -15.35
N GLN A 19 14.88 9.76 -15.82
CA GLN A 19 14.61 8.56 -16.59
C GLN A 19 13.91 7.48 -15.74
N ALA A 20 14.36 7.26 -14.51
CA ALA A 20 13.75 6.31 -13.58
C ALA A 20 12.31 6.70 -13.26
N GLN A 21 12.03 7.98 -13.03
CA GLN A 21 10.69 8.48 -12.71
C GLN A 21 9.73 8.36 -13.91
N ASN A 22 10.21 8.63 -15.14
CA ASN A 22 9.42 8.42 -16.36
C ASN A 22 9.07 6.95 -16.58
N THR A 23 10.01 6.04 -16.34
CA THR A 23 9.78 4.59 -16.47
C THR A 23 8.75 4.10 -15.45
N THR A 24 8.82 4.58 -14.21
CA THR A 24 7.89 4.21 -13.14
C THR A 24 6.47 4.69 -13.44
N ASN A 25 6.31 5.95 -13.87
CA ASN A 25 5.01 6.46 -14.29
C ASN A 25 4.44 5.67 -15.48
N GLN A 26 5.30 5.16 -16.37
CA GLN A 26 4.90 4.30 -17.47
C GLN A 26 4.39 2.95 -16.97
N PHE A 27 5.05 2.32 -15.97
CA PHE A 27 4.55 1.08 -15.37
C PHE A 27 3.17 1.26 -14.75
N MET A 28 2.95 2.31 -13.97
CA MET A 28 1.65 2.58 -13.36
C MET A 28 0.54 2.78 -14.40
N LYS A 29 0.79 3.58 -15.45
CA LYS A 29 -0.17 3.80 -16.54
C LYS A 29 -0.47 2.52 -17.32
N GLN A 30 0.54 1.73 -17.62
CA GLN A 30 0.37 0.45 -18.33
C GLN A 30 -0.36 -0.58 -17.47
N ALA A 31 -0.09 -0.61 -16.15
CA ALA A 31 -0.80 -1.46 -15.21
C ALA A 31 -2.29 -1.13 -15.19
N GLN A 32 -2.64 0.15 -15.08
CA GLN A 32 -4.03 0.60 -15.11
C GLN A 32 -4.72 0.24 -16.43
N SER A 33 -4.05 0.49 -17.57
CA SER A 33 -4.59 0.09 -18.88
C SER A 33 -4.78 -1.43 -19.02
N SER A 34 -3.90 -2.23 -18.40
CA SER A 34 -4.07 -3.69 -18.37
C SER A 34 -5.24 -4.13 -17.50
N LEU A 35 -5.50 -3.44 -16.37
CA LEU A 35 -6.69 -3.66 -15.55
C LEU A 35 -7.98 -3.40 -16.32
N GLU A 36 -8.06 -2.28 -17.06
CA GLU A 36 -9.22 -1.94 -17.89
C GLU A 36 -9.50 -3.01 -18.95
N LYS A 37 -8.45 -3.65 -19.46
CA LYS A 37 -8.53 -4.78 -20.41
C LYS A 37 -8.75 -6.13 -19.74
N LYS A 38 -8.85 -6.17 -18.41
CA LYS A 38 -8.95 -7.39 -17.59
C LYS A 38 -7.75 -8.35 -17.75
N ASP A 39 -6.60 -7.82 -18.18
CA ASP A 39 -5.34 -8.56 -18.20
C ASP A 39 -4.67 -8.47 -16.82
N TYR A 40 -5.23 -9.21 -15.86
CA TYR A 40 -4.82 -9.13 -14.45
C TYR A 40 -3.38 -9.57 -14.23
N THR A 41 -2.92 -10.59 -14.94
CA THR A 41 -1.54 -11.09 -14.84
C THR A 41 -0.54 -10.03 -15.28
N LYS A 42 -0.79 -9.35 -16.40
CA LYS A 42 0.06 -8.26 -16.87
C LYS A 42 -0.02 -7.04 -15.95
N ALA A 43 -1.21 -6.67 -15.49
CA ALA A 43 -1.41 -5.57 -14.55
C ALA A 43 -0.61 -5.82 -13.26
N ARG A 44 -0.71 -7.02 -12.69
CA ARG A 44 0.03 -7.43 -11.50
C ARG A 44 1.54 -7.32 -11.69
N TYR A 45 2.07 -7.85 -12.79
CA TYR A 45 3.48 -7.73 -13.12
C TYR A 45 3.96 -6.28 -13.15
N LEU A 46 3.20 -5.41 -13.81
CA LEU A 46 3.54 -4.00 -13.96
C LEU A 46 3.46 -3.24 -12.62
N PHE A 47 2.48 -3.55 -11.76
CA PHE A 47 2.41 -3.00 -10.41
C PHE A 47 3.59 -3.45 -9.54
N LEU A 48 4.06 -4.70 -9.68
CA LEU A 48 5.27 -5.17 -8.99
C LEU A 48 6.53 -4.43 -9.47
N GLN A 49 6.65 -4.15 -10.77
CA GLN A 49 7.75 -3.34 -11.30
C GLN A 49 7.69 -1.90 -10.76
N ALA A 50 6.49 -1.30 -10.73
CA ALA A 50 6.28 0.02 -10.14
C ALA A 50 6.64 0.04 -8.65
N TYR A 51 6.16 -0.92 -7.86
CA TYR A 51 6.49 -1.07 -6.44
C TYR A 51 8.00 -1.10 -6.22
N LYS A 52 8.72 -1.95 -6.94
CA LYS A 52 10.18 -2.07 -6.85
C LYS A 52 10.89 -0.76 -7.19
N SER A 53 10.50 -0.12 -8.29
CA SER A 53 11.11 1.14 -8.74
C SER A 53 10.86 2.29 -7.75
N LEU A 54 9.61 2.44 -7.27
CA LEU A 54 9.22 3.49 -6.32
C LEU A 54 9.89 3.29 -4.95
N SER A 55 10.00 2.05 -4.49
CA SER A 55 10.72 1.71 -3.26
C SER A 55 12.19 2.15 -3.32
N GLN A 56 12.84 1.96 -4.46
CA GLN A 56 14.22 2.40 -4.67
C GLN A 56 14.37 3.93 -4.75
N GLN A 57 13.32 4.62 -5.18
CA GLN A 57 13.29 6.09 -5.26
C GLN A 57 12.91 6.76 -3.93
N GLY A 58 12.48 5.99 -2.94
CA GLY A 58 12.02 6.53 -1.65
C GLY A 58 10.60 7.12 -1.70
N ASP A 59 9.85 6.89 -2.78
CA ASP A 59 8.43 7.25 -2.83
C ASP A 59 7.58 6.15 -2.18
N TYR A 60 7.63 6.13 -0.86
CA TYR A 60 7.00 5.08 -0.05
C TYR A 60 5.48 5.01 -0.24
N LYS A 61 4.84 6.16 -0.44
CA LYS A 61 3.39 6.23 -0.64
C LYS A 61 2.99 5.50 -1.92
N GLN A 62 3.52 5.95 -3.05
CA GLN A 62 3.19 5.33 -4.34
C GLN A 62 3.71 3.89 -4.44
N ALA A 63 4.84 3.56 -3.77
CA ALA A 63 5.32 2.19 -3.69
C ALA A 63 4.29 1.28 -3.03
N ILE A 64 3.77 1.65 -1.87
CA ILE A 64 2.77 0.86 -1.17
C ILE A 64 1.45 0.81 -1.93
N ASP A 65 1.02 1.90 -2.59
CA ASP A 65 -0.13 1.90 -3.48
C ASP A 65 0.02 0.85 -4.60
N ALA A 66 1.16 0.80 -5.26
CA ALA A 66 1.44 -0.20 -6.30
C ALA A 66 1.52 -1.62 -5.74
N GLY A 67 2.18 -1.80 -4.61
CA GLY A 67 2.32 -3.10 -3.94
C GLY A 67 0.97 -3.69 -3.49
N THR A 68 0.08 -2.87 -2.92
CA THR A 68 -1.26 -3.32 -2.50
C THR A 68 -2.14 -3.67 -3.70
N GLN A 69 -2.06 -2.93 -4.82
CA GLN A 69 -2.73 -3.32 -6.06
C GLN A 69 -2.23 -4.70 -6.57
N ALA A 70 -0.93 -4.95 -6.53
CA ALA A 70 -0.39 -6.24 -6.92
C ALA A 70 -0.85 -7.37 -5.97
N ALA A 71 -0.88 -7.14 -4.65
CA ALA A 71 -1.36 -8.09 -3.66
C ALA A 71 -2.84 -8.43 -3.88
N TYR A 72 -3.67 -7.41 -4.12
CA TYR A 72 -5.08 -7.59 -4.46
C TYR A 72 -5.27 -8.45 -5.72
N LEU A 73 -4.46 -8.23 -6.76
CA LEU A 73 -4.54 -9.02 -8.00
C LEU A 73 -4.08 -10.47 -7.80
N TYR A 74 -3.05 -10.72 -6.99
CA TYR A 74 -2.72 -12.07 -6.55
C TYR A 74 -3.92 -12.76 -5.88
N TYR A 75 -4.57 -12.04 -4.96
CA TYR A 75 -5.76 -12.53 -4.27
C TYR A 75 -6.90 -12.86 -5.25
N CYS A 76 -7.20 -11.98 -6.21
CA CYS A 76 -8.26 -12.19 -7.21
C CYS A 76 -8.01 -13.39 -8.13
N GLU A 77 -6.74 -13.73 -8.37
CA GLU A 77 -6.35 -14.90 -9.17
C GLU A 77 -6.17 -16.17 -8.31
N ASN A 78 -6.59 -16.15 -7.02
CA ASN A 78 -6.48 -17.23 -6.03
C ASN A 78 -5.04 -17.58 -5.61
N TYR A 79 -4.07 -16.74 -5.87
CA TYR A 79 -2.70 -16.84 -5.35
C TYR A 79 -2.64 -16.23 -3.95
N TYR A 80 -3.38 -16.83 -3.01
CA TYR A 80 -3.56 -16.25 -1.66
C TYR A 80 -2.24 -16.17 -0.88
N GLN A 81 -1.40 -17.21 -1.00
CA GLN A 81 -0.11 -17.21 -0.30
C GLN A 81 0.78 -16.05 -0.76
N GLU A 82 0.88 -15.85 -2.07
CA GLU A 82 1.67 -14.77 -2.69
C GLU A 82 1.12 -13.39 -2.31
N ALA A 83 -0.20 -13.25 -2.23
CA ALA A 83 -0.84 -12.00 -1.79
C ALA A 83 -0.44 -11.64 -0.35
N PHE A 84 -0.56 -12.59 0.59
CA PHE A 84 -0.17 -12.37 1.98
C PHE A 84 1.34 -12.21 2.16
N ASP A 85 2.15 -12.93 1.39
CA ASP A 85 3.61 -12.82 1.40
C ASP A 85 4.07 -11.45 0.92
N LEU A 86 3.45 -10.91 -0.12
CA LEU A 86 3.73 -9.55 -0.59
C LEU A 86 3.38 -8.50 0.47
N CYS A 87 2.22 -8.63 1.13
CA CYS A 87 1.87 -7.75 2.25
C CYS A 87 2.89 -7.83 3.40
N ARG A 88 3.41 -9.03 3.70
CA ARG A 88 4.44 -9.22 4.72
C ARG A 88 5.75 -8.54 4.31
N GLN A 89 6.17 -8.70 3.05
CA GLN A 89 7.35 -8.04 2.49
C GLN A 89 7.23 -6.52 2.55
N MET A 90 6.07 -5.95 2.18
CA MET A 90 5.80 -4.52 2.28
C MET A 90 5.91 -4.02 3.72
N ASN A 91 5.31 -4.72 4.69
CA ASN A 91 5.44 -4.35 6.10
C ASN A 91 6.90 -4.36 6.57
N GLN A 92 7.67 -5.37 6.20
CA GLN A 92 9.08 -5.46 6.56
C GLN A 92 9.91 -4.34 5.91
N PHE A 93 9.63 -4.02 4.67
CA PHE A 93 10.22 -2.87 3.98
C PHE A 93 9.91 -1.56 4.72
N ILE A 94 8.64 -1.29 5.06
CA ILE A 94 8.23 -0.07 5.78
C ILE A 94 8.97 0.04 7.11
N LEU A 95 9.00 -1.03 7.92
CA LEU A 95 9.71 -1.03 9.21
C LEU A 95 11.20 -0.75 9.06
N THR A 96 11.83 -1.27 8.01
CA THR A 96 13.25 -0.99 7.71
C THR A 96 13.46 0.48 7.37
N GLU A 97 12.56 1.06 6.58
CA GLU A 97 12.64 2.47 6.20
C GLU A 97 12.31 3.41 7.37
N GLU A 98 11.36 3.07 8.24
CA GLU A 98 11.09 3.81 9.48
C GLU A 98 12.34 3.92 10.35
N LEU A 99 13.09 2.82 10.50
CA LEU A 99 14.36 2.82 11.25
C LEU A 99 15.43 3.72 10.61
N LYS A 100 15.56 3.69 9.28
CA LYS A 100 16.52 4.53 8.56
C LYS A 100 16.17 6.00 8.62
N LEU A 101 14.90 6.33 8.48
CA LEU A 101 14.39 7.70 8.47
C LEU A 101 14.21 8.29 9.86
N GLN A 102 14.24 7.46 10.91
CA GLN A 102 13.84 7.83 12.28
C GLN A 102 12.46 8.52 12.30
N LYS A 103 11.55 8.04 11.46
CA LYS A 103 10.21 8.59 11.27
C LYS A 103 9.21 7.46 11.02
N SER A 104 8.05 7.53 11.68
CA SER A 104 6.96 6.58 11.48
C SER A 104 6.25 6.80 10.14
N LEU A 105 5.94 5.71 9.47
CA LEU A 105 5.21 5.65 8.21
C LEU A 105 3.82 5.04 8.45
N TYR A 106 3.04 5.63 9.37
CA TYR A 106 1.74 5.11 9.82
C TYR A 106 0.74 4.91 8.68
N GLU A 107 0.65 5.86 7.75
CA GLU A 107 -0.27 5.77 6.60
C GLU A 107 0.03 4.53 5.76
N GLN A 108 1.31 4.26 5.47
CA GLN A 108 1.75 3.10 4.69
C GLN A 108 1.50 1.78 5.43
N ARG A 109 1.80 1.72 6.72
CA ARG A 109 1.51 0.55 7.56
C ARG A 109 0.01 0.28 7.66
N PHE A 110 -0.78 1.33 7.83
CA PHE A 110 -2.23 1.26 7.86
C PHE A 110 -2.78 0.67 6.56
N GLN A 111 -2.32 1.16 5.41
CA GLN A 111 -2.76 0.71 4.10
C GLN A 111 -2.48 -0.79 3.87
N VAL A 112 -1.26 -1.26 4.14
CA VAL A 112 -0.91 -2.69 4.00
C VAL A 112 -1.72 -3.57 4.95
N THR A 113 -1.94 -3.11 6.19
CA THR A 113 -2.72 -3.83 7.20
C THR A 113 -4.20 -3.91 6.78
N LYS A 114 -4.75 -2.82 6.24
CA LYS A 114 -6.12 -2.76 5.71
C LYS A 114 -6.30 -3.75 4.55
N GLU A 115 -5.38 -3.81 3.61
CA GLU A 115 -5.43 -4.76 2.51
C GLU A 115 -5.47 -6.22 3.01
N ARG A 116 -4.64 -6.55 4.01
CA ARG A 116 -4.69 -7.88 4.65
C ARG A 116 -6.02 -8.15 5.35
N LEU A 117 -6.57 -7.15 6.04
CA LEU A 117 -7.90 -7.25 6.66
C LEU A 117 -8.96 -7.57 5.62
N GLU A 118 -8.99 -6.83 4.52
CA GLU A 118 -9.98 -7.02 3.45
C GLU A 118 -9.89 -8.42 2.83
N MET A 119 -8.69 -8.93 2.61
CA MET A 119 -8.49 -10.32 2.16
C MET A 119 -9.03 -11.34 3.17
N TYR A 120 -8.76 -11.17 4.48
CA TYR A 120 -9.31 -12.08 5.50
C TYR A 120 -10.83 -11.99 5.63
N ILE A 121 -11.41 -10.80 5.47
CA ILE A 121 -12.87 -10.61 5.43
C ILE A 121 -13.48 -11.40 4.26
N LYS A 122 -12.90 -11.28 3.07
CA LYS A 122 -13.36 -12.01 1.87
C LYS A 122 -13.23 -13.54 2.03
N LEU A 123 -12.18 -14.00 2.70
CA LEU A 123 -11.99 -15.42 3.06
C LEU A 123 -12.86 -15.88 4.23
N LYS A 124 -13.69 -15.00 4.82
CA LYS A 124 -14.51 -15.28 6.01
C LYS A 124 -13.69 -15.75 7.22
N ASN A 125 -12.42 -15.37 7.31
CA ASN A 125 -11.55 -15.69 8.43
C ASN A 125 -11.66 -14.60 9.51
N ALA A 126 -12.71 -14.68 10.33
CA ALA A 126 -13.01 -13.69 11.35
C ALA A 126 -11.87 -13.52 12.37
N ALA A 127 -11.20 -14.61 12.76
CA ALA A 127 -10.12 -14.55 13.75
C ALA A 127 -8.92 -13.71 13.24
N GLN A 128 -8.46 -13.98 12.03
CA GLN A 128 -7.35 -13.22 11.43
C GLN A 128 -7.77 -11.80 11.06
N ALA A 129 -9.00 -11.60 10.59
CA ALA A 129 -9.55 -10.28 10.33
C ALA A 129 -9.56 -9.41 11.60
N GLN A 130 -10.00 -9.97 12.76
CA GLN A 130 -9.99 -9.25 14.04
C GLN A 130 -8.58 -8.83 14.47
N VAL A 131 -7.56 -9.67 14.26
CA VAL A 131 -6.16 -9.33 14.55
C VAL A 131 -5.71 -8.12 13.72
N GLN A 132 -6.07 -8.09 12.43
CA GLN A 132 -5.73 -6.94 11.58
C GLN A 132 -6.49 -5.68 12.00
N LEU A 133 -7.77 -5.81 12.36
CA LEU A 133 -8.58 -4.69 12.82
C LEU A 133 -7.99 -4.04 14.09
N ASN A 134 -7.58 -4.85 15.06
CA ASN A 134 -6.91 -4.37 16.26
C ASN A 134 -5.57 -3.67 15.94
N THR A 135 -4.85 -4.17 14.94
CA THR A 135 -3.61 -3.52 14.46
C THR A 135 -3.88 -2.16 13.83
N LEU A 136 -4.95 -2.03 13.03
CA LEU A 136 -5.36 -0.75 12.44
C LEU A 136 -5.76 0.26 13.50
N ASP A 137 -6.49 -0.16 14.54
CA ASP A 137 -6.88 0.68 15.67
C ASP A 137 -5.64 1.26 16.39
N ASN A 138 -4.67 0.42 16.67
CA ASN A 138 -3.41 0.85 17.28
C ASN A 138 -2.64 1.83 16.38
N LEU A 139 -2.59 1.59 15.07
CA LEU A 139 -1.91 2.47 14.12
C LEU A 139 -2.58 3.84 14.00
N ALA A 140 -3.91 3.89 13.93
CA ALA A 140 -4.67 5.13 13.88
C ALA A 140 -4.49 5.94 15.16
N SER A 141 -4.56 5.26 16.33
CA SER A 141 -4.35 5.88 17.64
C SER A 141 -2.94 6.46 17.81
N GLN A 142 -1.91 5.74 17.35
CA GLN A 142 -0.52 6.21 17.41
C GLN A 142 -0.23 7.36 16.45
N ALA A 143 -0.89 7.35 15.30
CA ALA A 143 -0.74 8.41 14.29
C ALA A 143 -1.37 9.73 14.75
N GLY A 144 -2.49 9.67 15.51
CA GLY A 144 -3.27 10.85 15.88
C GLY A 144 -3.82 11.62 14.69
N ASP A 145 -4.03 10.94 13.56
CA ASP A 145 -4.46 11.52 12.29
C ASP A 145 -5.95 11.25 12.08
N GLU A 146 -6.73 12.32 11.89
CA GLU A 146 -8.18 12.26 11.71
C GLU A 146 -8.58 11.43 10.46
N LYS A 147 -7.82 11.54 9.38
CA LYS A 147 -8.07 10.79 8.16
C LYS A 147 -7.91 9.28 8.38
N LEU A 148 -6.88 8.87 9.14
CA LEU A 148 -6.70 7.46 9.48
C LEU A 148 -7.79 6.98 10.45
N SER A 149 -8.20 7.81 11.40
CA SER A 149 -9.30 7.51 12.31
C SER A 149 -10.63 7.31 11.58
N ASN A 150 -10.97 8.17 10.62
CA ASN A 150 -12.16 8.04 9.79
C ASN A 150 -12.09 6.80 8.89
N ASN A 151 -10.92 6.52 8.28
CA ASN A 151 -10.71 5.28 7.52
C ASN A 151 -10.87 4.02 8.38
N LEU A 152 -10.41 4.06 9.63
CA LEU A 152 -10.59 2.97 10.59
C LEU A 152 -12.08 2.74 10.87
N LEU A 153 -12.86 3.78 11.19
CA LEU A 153 -14.30 3.66 11.48
C LEU A 153 -15.06 3.05 10.30
N TYR A 154 -14.78 3.52 9.08
CA TYR A 154 -15.36 2.96 7.87
C TYR A 154 -15.01 1.47 7.70
N THR A 155 -13.76 1.10 7.95
CA THR A 155 -13.27 -0.28 7.86
C THR A 155 -13.88 -1.17 8.94
N GLN A 156 -14.04 -0.65 10.17
CA GLN A 156 -14.71 -1.32 11.29
C GLN A 156 -16.17 -1.63 10.95
N ALA A 157 -16.89 -0.64 10.42
CA ALA A 157 -18.28 -0.84 10.01
C ALA A 157 -18.41 -1.98 8.98
N GLY A 158 -17.57 -1.97 7.93
CA GLY A 158 -17.55 -3.04 6.93
C GLY A 158 -17.23 -4.43 7.50
N TYR A 159 -16.29 -4.51 8.45
CA TYR A 159 -15.97 -5.74 9.18
C TYR A 159 -17.18 -6.25 9.96
N TYR A 160 -17.77 -5.41 10.80
CA TYR A 160 -18.89 -5.79 11.66
C TYR A 160 -20.10 -6.24 10.87
N TYR A 161 -20.50 -5.53 9.81
CA TYR A 161 -21.60 -5.97 8.94
C TYR A 161 -21.32 -7.31 8.26
N THR A 162 -20.09 -7.54 7.82
CA THR A 162 -19.72 -8.79 7.15
C THR A 162 -19.83 -10.01 8.06
N PHE A 163 -19.61 -9.84 9.37
CA PHE A 163 -19.67 -10.90 10.37
C PHE A 163 -20.96 -10.87 11.21
N GLY A 164 -21.99 -10.13 10.78
CA GLY A 164 -23.30 -10.12 11.39
C GLY A 164 -23.41 -9.34 12.70
N GLN A 165 -22.42 -8.51 13.01
CA GLN A 165 -22.39 -7.67 14.21
C GLN A 165 -22.95 -6.27 13.88
N ASN A 166 -24.22 -6.21 13.46
CA ASN A 166 -24.81 -5.02 12.86
C ASN A 166 -24.84 -3.83 13.81
N GLU A 167 -25.12 -4.02 15.11
CA GLU A 167 -25.13 -2.95 16.09
C GLU A 167 -23.75 -2.26 16.24
N GLN A 168 -22.65 -3.04 16.20
CA GLN A 168 -21.31 -2.46 16.20
C GLN A 168 -20.99 -1.76 14.89
N GLY A 169 -21.50 -2.28 13.77
CA GLY A 169 -21.39 -1.64 12.47
C GLY A 169 -22.07 -0.28 12.43
N ASP A 170 -23.29 -0.20 12.92
CA ASP A 170 -24.07 1.06 13.06
C ASP A 170 -23.35 2.05 13.97
N ALA A 171 -22.86 1.58 15.14
CA ALA A 171 -22.13 2.42 16.09
C ALA A 171 -20.82 2.98 15.53
N ALA A 172 -20.10 2.21 14.68
CA ALA A 172 -18.90 2.69 13.99
C ALA A 172 -19.27 3.73 12.92
N PHE A 173 -20.33 3.48 12.16
CA PHE A 173 -20.77 4.37 11.09
C PHE A 173 -21.30 5.72 11.62
N GLN A 174 -21.94 5.73 12.79
CA GLN A 174 -22.45 6.96 13.44
C GLN A 174 -21.36 7.89 13.95
N LYS A 175 -20.12 7.40 14.07
CA LYS A 175 -18.96 8.20 14.52
C LYS A 175 -18.21 8.86 13.35
N LEU A 176 -18.54 8.53 12.11
CA LEU A 176 -18.01 9.18 10.89
C LEU A 176 -18.60 10.57 10.70
#